data_c7985b3b03306ae3ada9e1c2e94468de
#
_entry.id   c7985b3b03306ae3ada9e1c2e94468de
#
_cell.length_a   1.000
_cell.length_b   1.000
_cell.length_c   1.000
_cell.angle_alpha   90.00
_cell.angle_beta   90.00
_cell.angle_gamma   90.00
#
_symmetry.space_group_name_H-M   'P 1'
#
loop_
_entity.id
_entity.type
_entity.pdbx_description
1 polymer ?
#
loop_
_entity_poly.entity_id
_entity_poly.type
_entity_poly.pdbx_seq_one_letter_code
_entity_poly.pdbx_strand_id
1 'polypeptide(L)'
;MSERLIDATGLHTYYGASHILRGVDFRVERGETIGLMGRNGMGKSTLLKSLMGLVPPRQGQVRIKGRDMTGRPPYEVARLGVAYVPEGRGIFGNLSVQENLRMAARAGTQGQRDWTYERVLTTFPRLAERLRHGGQQLSGGEQQMLTIGRALMTNPDVLILDEATEGLAPLIAREIWRICSVIKASGISAIIVDKNWKHVTQITDRNVILVKGEVVFEGSSQTLHDDPSVLEQHLGV
;
A
#
# COMPACT_ATOMS: atom_id res chain seq x y z
N MET A 1 23.06 7.68 -4.01
CA MET A 1 22.25 6.68 -3.26
C MET A 1 20.84 7.25 -3.17
N SER A 2 19.82 6.46 -3.49
CA SER A 2 18.43 6.89 -3.32
C SER A 2 18.11 7.13 -1.84
N GLU A 3 17.20 8.05 -1.55
CA GLU A 3 16.76 8.32 -0.19
C GLU A 3 15.86 7.18 0.31
N ARG A 4 16.21 6.60 1.47
CA ARG A 4 15.40 5.55 2.08
C ARG A 4 14.22 6.18 2.83
N LEU A 5 13.00 5.86 2.40
CA LEU A 5 11.75 6.38 2.99
C LEU A 5 11.25 5.52 4.15
N ILE A 6 11.34 4.20 4.03
CA ILE A 6 11.03 3.24 5.09
C ILE A 6 12.24 2.33 5.26
N ASP A 7 12.62 2.09 6.52
CA ASP A 7 13.68 1.17 6.91
C ASP A 7 13.24 0.41 8.15
N ALA A 8 12.93 -0.85 7.98
CA ALA A 8 12.52 -1.75 9.05
C ALA A 8 13.57 -2.86 9.19
N THR A 9 14.04 -3.07 10.41
CA THR A 9 15.11 -4.05 10.69
C THR A 9 14.72 -4.96 11.85
N GLY A 10 14.88 -6.28 11.63
CA GLY A 10 14.72 -7.31 12.64
C GLY A 10 13.34 -7.34 13.27
N LEU A 11 12.26 -7.14 12.52
CA LEU A 11 10.91 -7.04 13.07
C LEU A 11 10.41 -8.38 13.61
N HIS A 12 10.10 -8.42 14.90
CA HIS A 12 9.37 -9.51 15.54
C HIS A 12 8.02 -9.00 16.03
N THR A 13 6.94 -9.40 15.36
CA THR A 13 5.57 -8.94 15.66
C THR A 13 4.69 -10.10 16.08
N TYR A 14 3.83 -9.84 17.07
CA TYR A 14 3.00 -10.87 17.71
C TYR A 14 1.54 -10.41 17.83
N TYR A 15 0.62 -11.37 17.76
CA TYR A 15 -0.76 -11.23 18.25
C TYR A 15 -0.92 -12.17 19.45
N GLY A 16 -0.99 -11.60 20.66
CA GLY A 16 -0.93 -12.40 21.89
C GLY A 16 0.36 -13.23 21.97
N ALA A 17 0.24 -14.56 22.02
CA ALA A 17 1.37 -15.49 22.00
C ALA A 17 1.82 -15.87 20.57
N SER A 18 1.02 -15.58 19.55
CA SER A 18 1.31 -15.99 18.17
C SER A 18 2.38 -15.10 17.55
N HIS A 19 3.54 -15.67 17.24
CA HIS A 19 4.67 -15.00 16.60
C HIS A 19 4.47 -14.98 15.08
N ILE A 20 4.15 -13.82 14.53
CA ILE A 20 3.78 -13.66 13.11
C ILE A 20 4.96 -13.23 12.26
N LEU A 21 5.68 -12.16 12.64
CA LEU A 21 6.90 -11.74 11.94
C LEU A 21 8.14 -12.19 12.73
N ARG A 22 9.12 -12.74 12.03
CA ARG A 22 10.26 -13.44 12.61
C ARG A 22 11.59 -12.88 12.09
N GLY A 23 11.97 -11.69 12.58
CA GLY A 23 13.20 -11.03 12.18
C GLY A 23 13.15 -10.44 10.76
N VAL A 24 12.00 -9.83 10.38
CA VAL A 24 11.81 -9.29 9.04
C VAL A 24 12.56 -7.98 8.88
N ASP A 25 13.41 -7.91 7.84
CA ASP A 25 13.96 -6.69 7.30
C ASP A 25 13.14 -6.25 6.08
N PHE A 26 12.83 -4.95 5.99
CA PHE A 26 12.06 -4.40 4.87
C PHE A 26 12.40 -2.93 4.65
N ARG A 27 12.62 -2.54 3.39
CA ARG A 27 12.97 -1.16 3.04
C ARG A 27 12.17 -0.66 1.85
N VAL A 28 12.01 0.65 1.75
CA VAL A 28 11.40 1.35 0.61
C VAL A 28 12.28 2.55 0.26
N GLU A 29 12.77 2.58 -0.95
CA GLU A 29 13.53 3.71 -1.49
C GLU A 29 12.59 4.72 -2.18
N ARG A 30 13.02 5.98 -2.29
CA ARG A 30 12.24 7.01 -2.97
C ARG A 30 12.02 6.67 -4.44
N GLY A 31 10.76 6.75 -4.88
CA GLY A 31 10.34 6.45 -6.25
C GLY A 31 10.23 4.96 -6.57
N GLU A 32 10.53 4.08 -5.60
CA GLU A 32 10.46 2.62 -5.79
C GLU A 32 9.03 2.09 -5.60
N THR A 33 8.59 1.18 -6.47
CA THR A 33 7.37 0.41 -6.31
C THR A 33 7.71 -1.04 -5.97
N ILE A 34 7.26 -1.51 -4.81
CA ILE A 34 7.58 -2.83 -4.26
C ILE A 34 6.34 -3.72 -4.27
N GLY A 35 6.49 -4.95 -4.77
CA GLY A 35 5.52 -6.02 -4.60
C GLY A 35 5.79 -6.81 -3.31
N LEU A 36 4.82 -6.85 -2.40
CA LEU A 36 4.90 -7.71 -1.23
C LEU A 36 3.98 -8.91 -1.43
N MET A 37 4.57 -10.07 -1.64
CA MET A 37 3.90 -11.30 -2.02
C MET A 37 4.01 -12.37 -0.93
N GLY A 38 3.20 -13.40 -1.04
CA GLY A 38 3.11 -14.52 -0.11
C GLY A 38 1.69 -15.03 -0.02
N ARG A 39 1.50 -16.27 0.36
CA ARG A 39 0.17 -16.87 0.56
C ARG A 39 -0.57 -16.19 1.71
N ASN A 40 -1.88 -16.45 1.82
CA ASN A 40 -2.67 -15.91 2.93
C ASN A 40 -2.12 -16.44 4.27
N GLY A 41 -2.12 -15.57 5.30
CA GLY A 41 -1.57 -15.92 6.62
C GLY A 41 -0.05 -15.87 6.75
N MET A 42 0.71 -15.48 5.69
CA MET A 42 2.18 -15.44 5.73
C MET A 42 2.76 -14.19 6.43
N GLY A 43 1.93 -13.24 6.88
CA GLY A 43 2.38 -12.08 7.64
C GLY A 43 2.39 -10.75 6.88
N LYS A 44 1.97 -10.70 5.59
CA LYS A 44 1.99 -9.49 4.76
C LYS A 44 1.29 -8.30 5.42
N SER A 45 -0.01 -8.41 5.72
CA SER A 45 -0.76 -7.32 6.36
C SER A 45 -0.26 -7.02 7.77
N THR A 46 0.36 -7.99 8.47
CA THR A 46 1.02 -7.74 9.77
C THR A 46 2.25 -6.87 9.58
N LEU A 47 3.07 -7.11 8.54
CA LEU A 47 4.20 -6.26 8.20
C LEU A 47 3.73 -4.83 7.92
N LEU A 48 2.74 -4.65 7.03
CA LEU A 48 2.18 -3.33 6.73
C LEU A 48 1.64 -2.61 7.98
N LYS A 49 0.92 -3.34 8.83
CA LYS A 49 0.40 -2.80 10.11
C LYS A 49 1.53 -2.43 11.08
N SER A 50 2.63 -3.19 11.11
CA SER A 50 3.80 -2.86 11.93
C SER A 50 4.51 -1.60 11.43
N LEU A 51 4.68 -1.46 10.11
CA LEU A 51 5.23 -0.24 9.49
C LEU A 51 4.38 1.00 9.80
N MET A 52 3.05 0.84 9.84
CA MET A 52 2.09 1.91 10.13
C MET A 52 1.91 2.20 11.63
N GLY A 53 2.54 1.44 12.53
CA GLY A 53 2.35 1.59 13.98
C GLY A 53 0.98 1.11 14.50
N LEU A 54 0.21 0.38 13.67
CA LEU A 54 -1.08 -0.22 14.05
C LEU A 54 -0.90 -1.47 14.92
N VAL A 55 0.19 -2.22 14.68
CA VAL A 55 0.60 -3.38 15.48
C VAL A 55 2.09 -3.23 15.78
N PRO A 56 2.47 -2.70 16.94
CA PRO A 56 3.88 -2.45 17.25
C PRO A 56 4.67 -3.76 17.33
N PRO A 57 5.87 -3.82 16.74
CA PRO A 57 6.76 -4.98 16.91
C PRO A 57 7.25 -5.04 18.35
N ARG A 58 7.48 -6.26 18.87
CA ARG A 58 8.10 -6.45 20.18
C ARG A 58 9.62 -6.30 20.16
N GLN A 59 10.24 -6.57 18.99
CA GLN A 59 11.68 -6.40 18.75
C GLN A 59 11.87 -5.88 17.34
N GLY A 60 13.04 -5.29 17.08
CA GLY A 60 13.36 -4.64 15.82
C GLY A 60 13.04 -3.16 15.84
N GLN A 61 13.24 -2.51 14.71
CA GLN A 61 13.10 -1.06 14.57
C GLN A 61 12.40 -0.71 13.26
N VAL A 62 11.55 0.33 13.30
CA VAL A 62 10.93 0.94 12.12
C VAL A 62 11.37 2.40 12.04
N ARG A 63 12.04 2.77 10.96
CA ARG A 63 12.39 4.16 10.66
C ARG A 63 11.63 4.65 9.44
N ILE A 64 11.09 5.85 9.53
CA ILE A 64 10.45 6.56 8.42
C ILE A 64 11.23 7.85 8.16
N LYS A 65 11.84 7.96 6.97
CA LYS A 65 12.72 9.09 6.62
C LYS A 65 13.80 9.35 7.69
N GLY A 66 14.43 8.27 8.15
CA GLY A 66 15.48 8.30 9.17
C GLY A 66 15.00 8.51 10.61
N ARG A 67 13.71 8.81 10.86
CA ARG A 67 13.14 8.99 12.20
C ARG A 67 12.66 7.66 12.76
N ASP A 68 13.01 7.36 14.01
CA ASP A 68 12.51 6.16 14.69
C ASP A 68 11.00 6.32 15.00
N MET A 69 10.23 5.43 14.40
CA MET A 69 8.78 5.36 14.50
C MET A 69 8.30 4.06 15.15
N THR A 70 9.23 3.28 15.73
CA THR A 70 8.92 2.01 16.39
C THR A 70 7.90 2.20 17.50
N GLY A 71 6.72 1.55 17.37
CA GLY A 71 5.63 1.66 18.34
C GLY A 71 4.95 3.03 18.44
N ARG A 72 5.29 3.97 17.57
CA ARG A 72 4.59 5.26 17.49
C ARG A 72 3.19 5.10 16.91
N PRO A 73 2.24 5.94 17.31
CA PRO A 73 0.85 5.84 16.84
C PRO A 73 0.76 6.12 15.32
N PRO A 74 -0.22 5.49 14.63
CA PRO A 74 -0.34 5.55 13.16
C PRO A 74 -0.43 6.97 12.58
N TYR A 75 -1.02 7.92 13.31
CA TYR A 75 -1.15 9.29 12.84
C TYR A 75 0.21 10.00 12.74
N GLU A 76 1.22 9.63 13.54
CA GLU A 76 2.57 10.16 13.43
C GLU A 76 3.25 9.63 12.16
N VAL A 77 3.11 8.33 11.86
CA VAL A 77 3.59 7.73 10.62
C VAL A 77 2.93 8.41 9.40
N ALA A 78 1.60 8.60 9.45
CA ALA A 78 0.87 9.27 8.38
C ALA A 78 1.33 10.72 8.16
N ARG A 79 1.71 11.46 9.23
CA ARG A 79 2.27 12.82 9.13
C ARG A 79 3.64 12.87 8.46
N LEU A 80 4.38 11.78 8.45
CA LEU A 80 5.65 11.66 7.71
C LEU A 80 5.47 11.33 6.23
N GLY A 81 4.23 11.31 5.73
CA GLY A 81 3.91 11.14 4.32
C GLY A 81 3.66 9.68 3.90
N VAL A 82 3.32 8.80 4.84
CA VAL A 82 2.89 7.43 4.52
C VAL A 82 1.37 7.37 4.51
N ALA A 83 0.78 6.95 3.38
CA ALA A 83 -0.66 6.69 3.27
C ALA A 83 -0.91 5.19 3.16
N TYR A 84 -1.95 4.70 3.83
CA TYR A 84 -2.32 3.29 3.86
C TYR A 84 -3.75 3.08 3.38
N VAL A 85 -3.90 2.26 2.37
CA VAL A 85 -5.17 1.75 1.85
C VAL A 85 -5.31 0.31 2.35
N PRO A 86 -6.07 0.08 3.42
CA PRO A 86 -6.22 -1.26 3.99
C PRO A 86 -7.15 -2.14 3.14
N GLU A 87 -7.07 -3.44 3.34
CA GLU A 87 -8.13 -4.36 2.97
C GLU A 87 -9.47 -3.90 3.60
N GLY A 88 -10.57 -3.97 2.85
CA GLY A 88 -11.90 -3.71 3.40
C GLY A 88 -12.47 -2.29 3.23
N ARG A 89 -11.92 -1.47 2.32
CA ARG A 89 -12.55 -0.22 1.84
C ARG A 89 -12.87 0.80 2.95
N GLY A 90 -11.86 1.42 3.52
CA GLY A 90 -12.00 2.38 4.63
C GLY A 90 -12.58 3.74 4.23
N ILE A 91 -13.84 3.78 3.75
CA ILE A 91 -14.56 5.02 3.42
C ILE A 91 -15.50 5.46 4.56
N PHE A 92 -15.89 6.73 4.56
CA PHE A 92 -16.98 7.23 5.41
C PHE A 92 -18.29 7.11 4.63
N GLY A 93 -19.08 6.06 4.93
CA GLY A 93 -20.30 5.72 4.19
C GLY A 93 -21.40 6.79 4.27
N ASN A 94 -21.44 7.56 5.36
CA ASN A 94 -22.39 8.66 5.61
C ASN A 94 -21.97 9.99 4.96
N LEU A 95 -20.76 10.09 4.44
CA LEU A 95 -20.28 11.24 3.68
C LEU A 95 -20.40 10.99 2.19
N SER A 96 -20.65 12.05 1.42
CA SER A 96 -20.59 12.00 -0.06
C SER A 96 -19.16 11.73 -0.56
N VAL A 97 -19.03 11.34 -1.83
CA VAL A 97 -17.72 11.23 -2.49
C VAL A 97 -16.91 12.50 -2.35
N GLN A 98 -17.53 13.64 -2.64
CA GLN A 98 -16.88 14.95 -2.53
C GLN A 98 -16.37 15.24 -1.12
N GLU A 99 -17.17 14.98 -0.09
CA GLU A 99 -16.81 15.21 1.31
C GLU A 99 -15.68 14.25 1.74
N ASN A 100 -15.76 12.98 1.37
CA ASN A 100 -14.71 11.99 1.61
C ASN A 100 -13.36 12.45 1.05
N LEU A 101 -13.32 12.97 -0.18
CA LEU A 101 -12.09 13.46 -0.82
C LEU A 101 -11.59 14.74 -0.16
N ARG A 102 -12.45 15.74 0.01
CA ARG A 102 -12.07 17.05 0.57
C ARG A 102 -11.55 16.97 2.01
N MET A 103 -12.16 16.10 2.83
CA MET A 103 -11.73 15.89 4.21
C MET A 103 -10.29 15.33 4.30
N ALA A 104 -9.86 14.55 3.31
CA ALA A 104 -8.52 13.97 3.25
C ALA A 104 -7.46 14.95 2.70
N ALA A 105 -7.90 16.06 2.08
CA ALA A 105 -7.01 16.98 1.35
C ALA A 105 -6.01 17.67 2.28
N ARG A 106 -4.72 17.48 2.00
CA ARG A 106 -3.62 18.18 2.67
C ARG A 106 -2.40 18.29 1.76
N ALA A 107 -1.51 19.23 2.06
CA ALA A 107 -0.20 19.27 1.43
C ALA A 107 0.65 18.08 1.88
N GLY A 108 1.52 17.60 1.02
CA GLY A 108 2.55 16.63 1.36
C GLY A 108 3.61 17.18 2.30
N THR A 109 4.57 16.35 2.69
CA THR A 109 5.56 16.68 3.72
C THR A 109 6.53 17.79 3.32
N GLN A 110 6.64 18.10 2.03
CA GLN A 110 7.45 19.18 1.48
C GLN A 110 6.58 20.35 0.95
N GLY A 111 5.27 20.36 1.30
CA GLY A 111 4.33 21.38 0.86
C GLY A 111 3.73 21.12 -0.53
N GLN A 112 4.13 20.05 -1.22
CA GLN A 112 3.62 19.70 -2.55
C GLN A 112 2.11 19.41 -2.52
N ARG A 113 1.42 19.74 -3.64
CA ARG A 113 -0.02 19.55 -3.85
C ARG A 113 -0.27 18.97 -5.25
N ASP A 114 0.50 17.95 -5.63
CA ASP A 114 0.44 17.34 -6.95
C ASP A 114 -0.87 16.56 -7.16
N TRP A 115 -1.40 15.95 -6.11
CA TRP A 115 -2.68 15.29 -6.12
C TRP A 115 -3.76 16.23 -5.60
N THR A 116 -4.23 17.11 -6.49
CA THR A 116 -5.36 18.00 -6.25
C THR A 116 -6.69 17.24 -6.37
N TYR A 117 -7.75 17.86 -5.90
CA TYR A 117 -9.12 17.33 -6.05
C TYR A 117 -9.45 17.07 -7.53
N GLU A 118 -9.13 18.00 -8.42
CA GLU A 118 -9.36 17.91 -9.85
C GLU A 118 -8.56 16.76 -10.47
N ARG A 119 -7.28 16.61 -10.09
CA ARG A 119 -6.44 15.50 -10.56
C ARG A 119 -6.99 14.16 -10.13
N VAL A 120 -7.47 14.03 -8.89
CA VAL A 120 -8.11 12.80 -8.41
C VAL A 120 -9.35 12.50 -9.24
N LEU A 121 -10.23 13.47 -9.50
CA LEU A 121 -11.43 13.26 -10.32
C LEU A 121 -11.11 12.89 -11.78
N THR A 122 -10.07 13.47 -12.36
CA THR A 122 -9.60 13.09 -13.69
C THR A 122 -9.04 11.66 -13.72
N THR A 123 -8.36 11.24 -12.64
CA THR A 123 -7.79 9.89 -12.51
C THR A 123 -8.88 8.85 -12.30
N PHE A 124 -9.97 9.21 -11.58
CA PHE A 124 -11.10 8.38 -11.24
C PHE A 124 -12.42 8.94 -11.81
N PRO A 125 -12.67 8.85 -13.14
CA PRO A 125 -13.88 9.44 -13.75
C PRO A 125 -15.20 8.95 -13.14
N ARG A 126 -15.25 7.67 -12.72
CA ARG A 126 -16.44 7.10 -12.04
C ARG A 126 -16.79 7.84 -10.74
N LEU A 127 -15.80 8.33 -10.00
CA LEU A 127 -16.03 9.15 -8.81
C LEU A 127 -16.56 10.53 -9.16
N ALA A 128 -16.10 11.11 -10.28
CA ALA A 128 -16.59 12.40 -10.76
C ALA A 128 -18.09 12.36 -11.11
N GLU A 129 -18.59 11.23 -11.64
CA GLU A 129 -20.01 11.01 -11.94
C GLU A 129 -20.85 10.84 -10.67
N ARG A 130 -20.24 10.54 -9.53
CA ARG A 130 -20.90 10.17 -8.26
C ARG A 130 -20.65 11.14 -7.11
N LEU A 131 -20.20 12.38 -7.37
CA LEU A 131 -19.74 13.34 -6.37
C LEU A 131 -20.70 13.55 -5.19
N ARG A 132 -22.02 13.55 -5.47
CA ARG A 132 -23.06 13.80 -4.45
C ARG A 132 -23.61 12.51 -3.81
N HIS A 133 -23.21 11.32 -4.29
CA HIS A 133 -23.64 10.05 -3.70
C HIS A 133 -22.89 9.81 -2.38
N GLY A 134 -23.62 9.30 -1.39
CA GLY A 134 -23.01 8.83 -0.13
C GLY A 134 -22.11 7.60 -0.39
N GLY A 135 -21.06 7.45 0.40
CA GLY A 135 -20.11 6.34 0.23
C GLY A 135 -20.77 4.96 0.26
N GLN A 136 -21.82 4.78 1.06
CA GLN A 136 -22.59 3.52 1.13
C GLN A 136 -23.42 3.23 -0.14
N GLN A 137 -23.67 4.22 -1.00
CA GLN A 137 -24.40 4.07 -2.27
C GLN A 137 -23.49 3.66 -3.43
N LEU A 138 -22.18 3.62 -3.21
CA LEU A 138 -21.19 3.25 -4.19
C LEU A 138 -21.07 1.73 -4.32
N SER A 139 -20.82 1.25 -5.53
CA SER A 139 -20.38 -0.12 -5.75
C SER A 139 -19.06 -0.40 -5.04
N GLY A 140 -18.75 -1.68 -4.81
CA GLY A 140 -17.49 -2.05 -4.16
C GLY A 140 -16.23 -1.53 -4.86
N GLY A 141 -16.24 -1.47 -6.19
CA GLY A 141 -15.14 -0.90 -6.96
C GLY A 141 -15.04 0.60 -6.84
N GLU A 142 -16.15 1.33 -6.85
CA GLU A 142 -16.18 2.78 -6.62
C GLU A 142 -15.73 3.13 -5.18
N GLN A 143 -16.09 2.31 -4.19
CA GLN A 143 -15.61 2.47 -2.81
C GLN A 143 -14.10 2.30 -2.72
N GLN A 144 -13.55 1.31 -3.44
CA GLN A 144 -12.10 1.09 -3.49
C GLN A 144 -11.39 2.26 -4.18
N MET A 145 -11.91 2.74 -5.30
CA MET A 145 -11.40 3.94 -5.97
C MET A 145 -11.44 5.16 -5.06
N LEU A 146 -12.52 5.34 -4.28
CA LEU A 146 -12.64 6.43 -3.31
C LEU A 146 -11.60 6.31 -2.20
N THR A 147 -11.34 5.10 -1.70
CA THR A 147 -10.29 4.88 -0.68
C THR A 147 -8.90 5.26 -1.20
N ILE A 148 -8.57 4.83 -2.43
CA ILE A 148 -7.29 5.19 -3.08
C ILE A 148 -7.24 6.70 -3.33
N GLY A 149 -8.32 7.29 -3.86
CA GLY A 149 -8.41 8.73 -4.09
C GLY A 149 -8.19 9.55 -2.80
N ARG A 150 -8.78 9.14 -1.68
CA ARG A 150 -8.56 9.76 -0.37
C ARG A 150 -7.10 9.67 0.08
N ALA A 151 -6.45 8.53 -0.13
CA ALA A 151 -5.03 8.36 0.19
C ALA A 151 -4.17 9.33 -0.65
N LEU A 152 -4.44 9.44 -1.95
CA LEU A 152 -3.73 10.35 -2.86
C LEU A 152 -3.93 11.83 -2.50
N MET A 153 -5.15 12.23 -2.04
CA MET A 153 -5.43 13.59 -1.57
C MET A 153 -4.55 14.02 -0.40
N THR A 154 -3.88 13.09 0.28
CA THR A 154 -2.90 13.41 1.32
C THR A 154 -1.52 13.78 0.78
N ASN A 155 -1.31 13.72 -0.54
CA ASN A 155 -0.04 13.93 -1.22
C ASN A 155 1.11 13.13 -0.57
N PRO A 156 1.02 11.78 -0.54
CA PRO A 156 1.95 10.95 0.19
C PRO A 156 3.29 10.80 -0.53
N ASP A 157 4.36 10.55 0.23
CA ASP A 157 5.64 10.11 -0.32
C ASP A 157 5.66 8.58 -0.53
N VAL A 158 4.90 7.84 0.32
CA VAL A 158 4.72 6.40 0.21
C VAL A 158 3.24 6.05 0.27
N LEU A 159 2.77 5.27 -0.68
CA LEU A 159 1.42 4.71 -0.71
C LEU A 159 1.47 3.19 -0.50
N ILE A 160 0.75 2.70 0.50
CA ILE A 160 0.60 1.28 0.77
C ILE A 160 -0.79 0.83 0.30
N LEU A 161 -0.83 -0.16 -0.59
CA LEU A 161 -2.06 -0.77 -1.12
C LEU A 161 -2.11 -2.24 -0.66
N ASP A 162 -3.03 -2.53 0.27
CA ASP A 162 -3.21 -3.89 0.84
C ASP A 162 -4.43 -4.55 0.20
N GLU A 163 -4.19 -5.49 -0.73
CA GLU A 163 -5.19 -6.28 -1.47
C GLU A 163 -6.26 -5.40 -2.19
N ALA A 164 -5.77 -4.36 -2.89
CA ALA A 164 -6.62 -3.33 -3.48
C ALA A 164 -7.58 -3.82 -4.58
N THR A 165 -7.35 -5.00 -5.17
CA THR A 165 -8.21 -5.56 -6.23
C THR A 165 -9.06 -6.75 -5.77
N GLU A 166 -8.96 -7.16 -4.48
CA GLU A 166 -9.66 -8.32 -3.98
C GLU A 166 -11.19 -8.15 -4.03
N GLY A 167 -11.87 -9.19 -4.52
CA GLY A 167 -13.34 -9.23 -4.60
C GLY A 167 -13.95 -8.25 -5.59
N LEU A 168 -13.16 -7.67 -6.51
CA LEU A 168 -13.62 -6.77 -7.54
C LEU A 168 -13.88 -7.50 -8.87
N ALA A 169 -14.87 -6.99 -9.63
CA ALA A 169 -15.10 -7.45 -10.99
C ALA A 169 -13.84 -7.22 -11.86
N PRO A 170 -13.52 -8.11 -12.83
CA PRO A 170 -12.29 -8.04 -13.62
C PRO A 170 -12.03 -6.71 -14.33
N LEU A 171 -13.08 -6.04 -14.79
CA LEU A 171 -12.99 -4.72 -15.43
C LEU A 171 -12.53 -3.65 -14.43
N ILE A 172 -13.05 -3.69 -13.21
CA ILE A 172 -12.70 -2.73 -12.15
C ILE A 172 -11.28 -3.00 -11.66
N ALA A 173 -10.90 -4.27 -11.47
CA ALA A 173 -9.53 -4.64 -11.10
C ALA A 173 -8.53 -4.10 -12.14
N ARG A 174 -8.79 -4.25 -13.45
CA ARG A 174 -7.95 -3.68 -14.52
C ARG A 174 -7.85 -2.16 -14.43
N GLU A 175 -8.93 -1.47 -14.10
CA GLU A 175 -8.93 -0.02 -13.93
C GLU A 175 -8.04 0.39 -12.74
N ILE A 176 -8.09 -0.34 -11.61
CA ILE A 176 -7.21 -0.11 -10.46
C ILE A 176 -5.74 -0.35 -10.82
N TRP A 177 -5.42 -1.41 -11.59
CA TRP A 177 -4.05 -1.63 -12.05
C TRP A 177 -3.53 -0.49 -12.94
N ARG A 178 -4.37 0.03 -13.85
CA ARG A 178 -4.03 1.23 -14.62
C ARG A 178 -3.74 2.42 -13.72
N ILE A 179 -4.54 2.61 -12.66
CA ILE A 179 -4.34 3.68 -11.68
C ILE A 179 -3.02 3.47 -10.92
N CYS A 180 -2.68 2.24 -10.53
CA CYS A 180 -1.37 1.93 -9.92
C CYS A 180 -0.20 2.35 -10.83
N SER A 181 -0.32 2.14 -12.14
CA SER A 181 0.68 2.60 -13.12
C SER A 181 0.78 4.14 -13.17
N VAL A 182 -0.35 4.85 -13.08
CA VAL A 182 -0.38 6.33 -13.01
C VAL A 182 0.28 6.82 -11.71
N ILE A 183 0.04 6.14 -10.59
CA ILE A 183 0.65 6.46 -9.30
C ILE A 183 2.17 6.26 -9.38
N LYS A 184 2.65 5.13 -9.89
CA LYS A 184 4.07 4.88 -10.13
C LYS A 184 4.70 5.98 -10.99
N ALA A 185 4.07 6.31 -12.11
CA ALA A 185 4.55 7.35 -13.03
C ALA A 185 4.59 8.75 -12.39
N SER A 186 3.83 9.00 -11.32
CA SER A 186 3.87 10.27 -10.57
C SER A 186 5.05 10.39 -9.60
N GLY A 187 5.87 9.33 -9.44
CA GLY A 187 7.04 9.31 -8.57
C GLY A 187 6.73 9.00 -7.09
N ILE A 188 5.48 8.70 -6.74
CA ILE A 188 5.13 8.19 -5.41
C ILE A 188 5.72 6.79 -5.25
N SER A 189 6.43 6.56 -4.14
CA SER A 189 6.87 5.22 -3.78
C SER A 189 5.67 4.38 -3.35
N ALA A 190 5.63 3.10 -3.70
CA ALA A 190 4.47 2.28 -3.38
C ALA A 190 4.85 0.89 -2.84
N ILE A 191 4.04 0.39 -1.92
CA ILE A 191 4.03 -1.02 -1.52
C ILE A 191 2.70 -1.59 -1.99
N ILE A 192 2.73 -2.63 -2.81
CA ILE A 192 1.54 -3.27 -3.38
C ILE A 192 1.48 -4.71 -2.92
N VAL A 193 0.39 -5.06 -2.23
CA VAL A 193 0.03 -6.43 -1.89
C VAL A 193 -1.19 -6.81 -2.71
N ASP A 194 -1.08 -7.87 -3.50
CA ASP A 194 -2.22 -8.42 -4.23
C ASP A 194 -1.99 -9.91 -4.53
N LYS A 195 -3.07 -10.67 -4.70
CA LYS A 195 -3.03 -12.09 -5.07
C LYS A 195 -2.61 -12.29 -6.52
N ASN A 196 -2.83 -11.29 -7.37
CA ASN A 196 -2.50 -11.35 -8.78
C ASN A 196 -1.03 -10.98 -9.02
N TRP A 197 -0.13 -11.92 -8.68
CA TRP A 197 1.31 -11.74 -8.81
C TRP A 197 1.75 -11.31 -10.22
N LYS A 198 1.04 -11.74 -11.29
CA LYS A 198 1.35 -11.35 -12.67
C LYS A 198 1.23 -9.85 -12.88
N HIS A 199 0.17 -9.24 -12.35
CA HIS A 199 0.00 -7.78 -12.42
C HIS A 199 0.96 -7.07 -11.47
N VAL A 200 1.21 -7.62 -10.27
CA VAL A 200 2.17 -7.05 -9.32
C VAL A 200 3.55 -6.95 -9.98
N THR A 201 4.09 -8.06 -10.52
CA THR A 201 5.44 -8.06 -11.12
C THR A 201 5.57 -7.22 -12.38
N GLN A 202 4.46 -6.93 -13.09
CA GLN A 202 4.47 -6.03 -14.24
C GLN A 202 4.70 -4.56 -13.88
N ILE A 203 4.30 -4.14 -12.68
CA ILE A 203 4.37 -2.73 -12.28
C ILE A 203 5.39 -2.45 -11.18
N THR A 204 5.90 -3.47 -10.49
CA THR A 204 6.88 -3.30 -9.41
C THR A 204 8.32 -3.33 -9.92
N ASP A 205 9.19 -2.64 -9.22
CA ASP A 205 10.63 -2.63 -9.50
C ASP A 205 11.32 -3.79 -8.78
N ARG A 206 10.92 -4.01 -7.52
CA ARG A 206 11.43 -5.05 -6.64
C ARG A 206 10.26 -5.80 -5.98
N ASN A 207 10.50 -7.07 -5.66
CA ASN A 207 9.50 -7.92 -5.02
C ASN A 207 10.10 -8.60 -3.80
N VAL A 208 9.29 -8.71 -2.76
CA VAL A 208 9.61 -9.39 -1.52
C VAL A 208 8.57 -10.48 -1.30
N ILE A 209 9.02 -11.72 -1.05
CA ILE A 209 8.13 -12.85 -0.74
C ILE A 209 8.27 -13.21 0.73
N LEU A 210 7.13 -13.21 1.43
CA LEU A 210 7.01 -13.65 2.82
C LEU A 210 6.43 -15.06 2.91
N VAL A 211 7.10 -15.91 3.69
CA VAL A 211 6.62 -17.26 4.06
C VAL A 211 6.76 -17.42 5.57
N LYS A 212 5.65 -17.72 6.24
CA LYS A 212 5.59 -17.93 7.72
C LYS A 212 6.27 -16.81 8.53
N GLY A 213 6.15 -15.57 8.05
CA GLY A 213 6.68 -14.39 8.73
C GLY A 213 8.17 -14.12 8.51
N GLU A 214 8.79 -14.77 7.54
CA GLU A 214 10.18 -14.57 7.16
C GLU A 214 10.27 -14.15 5.69
N VAL A 215 11.26 -13.32 5.33
CA VAL A 215 11.57 -13.00 3.93
C VAL A 215 12.35 -14.15 3.34
N VAL A 216 11.77 -14.81 2.34
CA VAL A 216 12.41 -15.94 1.64
C VAL A 216 12.97 -15.57 0.27
N PHE A 217 12.53 -14.44 -0.26
CA PHE A 217 13.02 -13.88 -1.52
C PHE A 217 12.94 -12.35 -1.50
N GLU A 218 13.96 -11.72 -2.04
CA GLU A 218 13.99 -10.30 -2.38
C GLU A 218 14.77 -10.14 -3.69
N GLY A 219 14.14 -9.57 -4.71
CA GLY A 219 14.76 -9.40 -6.01
C GLY A 219 13.93 -8.51 -6.94
N SER A 220 14.50 -8.16 -8.10
CA SER A 220 13.81 -7.38 -9.13
C SER A 220 12.66 -8.17 -9.75
N SER A 221 11.71 -7.46 -10.38
CA SER A 221 10.67 -8.11 -11.21
C SER A 221 11.28 -8.91 -12.35
N GLN A 222 12.41 -8.45 -12.92
CA GLN A 222 13.12 -9.16 -13.97
C GLN A 222 13.63 -10.53 -13.47
N THR A 223 14.21 -10.60 -12.27
CA THR A 223 14.66 -11.84 -11.65
C THR A 223 13.54 -12.88 -11.56
N LEU A 224 12.32 -12.44 -11.18
CA LEU A 224 11.15 -13.33 -11.11
C LEU A 224 10.63 -13.76 -12.48
N HIS A 225 10.81 -12.93 -13.52
CA HIS A 225 10.47 -13.30 -14.88
C HIS A 225 11.47 -14.30 -15.47
N ASP A 226 12.75 -14.14 -15.13
CA ASP A 226 13.84 -15.01 -15.61
C ASP A 226 13.82 -16.38 -14.91
N ASP A 227 13.40 -16.43 -13.64
CA ASP A 227 13.24 -17.67 -12.86
C ASP A 227 11.86 -17.74 -12.17
N PRO A 228 10.81 -18.20 -12.90
CA PRO A 228 9.47 -18.38 -12.34
C PRO A 228 9.36 -19.45 -11.25
N SER A 229 10.36 -20.34 -11.12
CA SER A 229 10.35 -21.44 -10.13
C SER A 229 10.24 -20.91 -8.69
N VAL A 230 10.75 -19.70 -8.43
CA VAL A 230 10.63 -19.01 -7.15
C VAL A 230 9.16 -18.76 -6.80
N LEU A 231 8.35 -18.37 -7.78
CA LEU A 231 6.90 -18.13 -7.59
C LEU A 231 6.17 -19.44 -7.35
N GLU A 232 6.47 -20.48 -8.12
CA GLU A 232 5.90 -21.83 -7.95
C GLU A 232 6.20 -22.37 -6.56
N GLN A 233 7.46 -22.29 -6.12
CA GLN A 233 7.92 -22.80 -4.83
C GLN A 233 7.23 -22.10 -3.65
N HIS A 234 7.08 -20.77 -3.69
CA HIS A 234 6.66 -19.99 -2.53
C HIS A 234 5.20 -19.56 -2.58
N LEU A 235 4.62 -19.39 -3.76
CA LEU A 235 3.22 -19.00 -3.95
C LEU A 235 2.32 -20.16 -4.34
N GLY A 236 2.88 -21.22 -4.96
CA GLY A 236 2.13 -22.39 -5.43
C GLY A 236 1.31 -22.10 -6.70
N VAL A 237 1.85 -21.26 -7.61
CA VAL A 237 1.20 -20.77 -8.82
C VAL A 237 2.06 -21.03 -10.04
#